data_260cb705b13ec835980a479173b348bd
#
_entry.id   260cb705b13ec835980a479173b348bd
#
_cell.length_a   1.000
_cell.length_b   1.000
_cell.length_c   1.000
_cell.angle_alpha   90.00
_cell.angle_beta   90.00
_cell.angle_gamma   90.00
#
_symmetry.space_group_name_H-M   'P 1'
#
loop_
_entity.id
_entity.type
_entity.pdbx_description
1 polymer ?
#
loop_
_entity_poly.entity_id
_entity_poly.type
_entity_poly.pdbx_seq_one_letter_code
_entity_poly.pdbx_strand_id
1 'polypeptide(L)'
;MAGSGLFSPAPYHILSYGTLLGTTFFHTFVGGIVSFQVLTRPQFAALMAKIFPIYFSMQTALPAVLALTYPAAGTVLGGASPSGGIAGVLDPVNRWGVLVPIAAVFLTGLANLAVVGPATTRCMDERRLLQKKDGKKSYDAPPHSKQMEALNKKFSVLHGASSLLNLVGFIASVVYGFTLSSRLD
;
A
#
# COMPACT_ATOMS: atom_id res chain seq x y z
N MET A 1 13.44 23.86 -28.18
CA MET A 1 13.79 24.32 -26.82
C MET A 1 12.98 23.49 -25.84
N ALA A 2 13.63 22.61 -25.10
CA ALA A 2 12.94 21.83 -24.06
C ALA A 2 12.54 22.79 -22.95
N GLY A 3 11.29 23.20 -22.93
CA GLY A 3 10.70 23.90 -21.77
C GLY A 3 11.01 23.07 -20.53
N SER A 4 11.46 23.75 -19.46
CA SER A 4 11.95 23.11 -18.24
C SER A 4 11.01 21.98 -17.82
N GLY A 5 11.48 20.71 -17.91
CA GLY A 5 10.71 19.52 -17.57
C GLY A 5 10.11 19.56 -16.16
N LEU A 6 10.59 20.48 -15.31
CA LEU A 6 10.08 20.73 -13.97
C LEU A 6 8.62 21.25 -13.92
N PHE A 7 8.11 21.87 -15.00
CA PHE A 7 6.74 22.38 -15.05
C PHE A 7 5.76 21.43 -15.77
N SER A 8 6.25 20.28 -16.25
CA SER A 8 5.37 19.26 -16.83
C SER A 8 4.94 18.23 -15.77
N PRO A 9 3.77 17.58 -15.89
CA PRO A 9 3.32 16.55 -14.95
C PRO A 9 4.15 15.27 -15.01
N ALA A 10 4.84 14.98 -16.12
CA ALA A 10 5.53 13.72 -16.38
C ALA A 10 6.61 13.35 -15.33
N PRO A 11 7.54 14.25 -14.91
CA PRO A 11 8.51 13.93 -13.86
C PRO A 11 7.85 13.54 -12.54
N TYR A 12 6.81 14.30 -12.14
CA TYR A 12 6.08 14.02 -10.90
C TYR A 12 5.34 12.69 -10.97
N HIS A 13 4.82 12.33 -12.13
CA HIS A 13 4.18 11.05 -12.38
C HIS A 13 5.16 9.89 -12.20
N ILE A 14 6.32 9.95 -12.86
CA ILE A 14 7.37 8.92 -12.78
C ILE A 14 7.91 8.78 -11.35
N LEU A 15 8.20 9.90 -10.68
CA LEU A 15 8.70 9.87 -9.30
C LEU A 15 7.65 9.29 -8.34
N SER A 16 6.38 9.67 -8.49
CA SER A 16 5.29 9.13 -7.67
C SER A 16 5.10 7.64 -7.92
N TYR A 17 5.14 7.20 -9.17
CA TYR A 17 5.07 5.78 -9.51
C TYR A 17 6.25 4.98 -8.93
N GLY A 18 7.47 5.45 -9.13
CA GLY A 18 8.67 4.81 -8.59
C GLY A 18 8.64 4.70 -7.07
N THR A 19 8.20 5.77 -6.39
CA THR A 19 8.01 5.77 -4.94
C THR A 19 6.94 4.78 -4.50
N LEU A 20 5.79 4.74 -5.17
CA LEU A 20 4.71 3.79 -4.88
C LEU A 20 5.17 2.34 -5.04
N LEU A 21 5.73 2.00 -6.19
CA LEU A 21 6.20 0.64 -6.49
C LEU A 21 7.32 0.22 -5.54
N GLY A 22 8.33 1.09 -5.34
CA GLY A 22 9.48 0.81 -4.50
C GLY A 22 9.11 0.61 -3.02
N THR A 23 8.27 1.48 -2.47
CA THR A 23 7.81 1.35 -1.08
C THR A 23 6.92 0.14 -0.88
N THR A 24 6.04 -0.16 -1.84
CA THR A 24 5.16 -1.33 -1.77
C THR A 24 5.97 -2.63 -1.85
N PHE A 25 6.91 -2.71 -2.79
CA PHE A 25 7.82 -3.87 -2.90
C PHE A 25 8.64 -4.06 -1.62
N PHE A 26 9.33 -3.01 -1.18
CA PHE A 26 10.20 -3.09 -0.01
C PHE A 26 9.43 -3.52 1.24
N HIS A 27 8.25 -2.93 1.47
CA HIS A 27 7.47 -3.23 2.67
C HIS A 27 6.87 -4.64 2.64
N THR A 28 6.42 -5.10 1.47
CA THR A 28 5.79 -6.41 1.32
C THR A 28 6.81 -7.55 1.43
N PHE A 29 7.99 -7.41 0.83
CA PHE A 29 8.91 -8.54 0.65
C PHE A 29 10.22 -8.42 1.46
N VAL A 30 10.57 -7.25 1.94
CA VAL A 30 11.88 -7.04 2.60
C VAL A 30 11.70 -6.51 4.02
N GLY A 31 11.14 -5.32 4.17
CA GLY A 31 11.17 -4.59 5.43
C GLY A 31 10.47 -5.32 6.58
N GLY A 32 9.29 -5.88 6.31
CA GLY A 32 8.55 -6.66 7.30
C GLY A 32 9.27 -7.95 7.72
N ILE A 33 9.80 -8.70 6.75
CA ILE A 33 10.48 -9.98 6.98
C ILE A 33 11.78 -9.75 7.77
N VAL A 34 12.63 -8.85 7.31
CA VAL A 34 13.92 -8.57 7.97
C VAL A 34 13.71 -8.03 9.38
N SER A 35 12.80 -7.08 9.55
CA SER A 35 12.49 -6.54 10.89
C SER A 35 11.97 -7.61 11.86
N PHE A 36 11.15 -8.55 11.35
CA PHE A 36 10.63 -9.65 12.16
C PHE A 36 11.72 -10.64 12.60
N GLN A 37 12.74 -10.85 11.77
CA GLN A 37 13.85 -11.74 12.07
C GLN A 37 14.86 -11.14 13.05
N VAL A 38 15.08 -9.82 12.97
CA VAL A 38 16.14 -9.15 13.74
C VAL A 38 15.62 -8.59 15.07
N LEU A 39 14.38 -8.12 15.13
CA LEU A 39 13.83 -7.47 16.31
C LEU A 39 13.10 -8.44 17.23
N THR A 40 13.13 -8.15 18.55
CA THR A 40 12.23 -8.83 19.49
C THR A 40 10.78 -8.55 19.14
N ARG A 41 9.86 -9.45 19.49
CA ARG A 41 8.40 -9.28 19.21
C ARG A 41 7.84 -7.93 19.65
N PRO A 42 8.14 -7.41 20.86
CA PRO A 42 7.68 -6.08 21.29
C PRO A 42 8.26 -4.94 20.42
N GLN A 43 9.54 -5.00 20.09
CA GLN A 43 10.20 -3.99 19.25
C GLN A 43 9.63 -4.00 17.82
N PHE A 44 9.46 -5.19 17.24
CA PHE A 44 8.82 -5.34 15.94
C PHE A 44 7.41 -4.75 15.93
N ALA A 45 6.59 -5.10 16.93
CA ALA A 45 5.23 -4.57 17.03
C ALA A 45 5.21 -3.04 17.18
N ALA A 46 6.13 -2.47 17.96
CA ALA A 46 6.24 -1.02 18.13
C ALA A 46 6.66 -0.31 16.84
N LEU A 47 7.62 -0.89 16.11
CA LEU A 47 8.08 -0.38 14.80
C LEU A 47 6.94 -0.40 13.79
N MET A 48 6.29 -1.55 13.62
CA MET A 48 5.20 -1.72 12.64
C MET A 48 4.00 -0.80 12.94
N ALA A 49 3.67 -0.60 14.21
CA ALA A 49 2.61 0.33 14.62
C ALA A 49 2.87 1.78 14.18
N LYS A 50 4.12 2.17 13.95
CA LYS A 50 4.50 3.51 13.47
C LYS A 50 4.65 3.57 11.94
N ILE A 51 5.17 2.51 11.34
CA ILE A 51 5.44 2.48 9.89
C ILE A 51 4.14 2.29 9.09
N PHE A 52 3.26 1.38 9.50
CA PHE A 52 2.07 1.06 8.69
C PHE A 52 1.12 2.24 8.43
N PRO A 53 0.80 3.13 9.40
CA PRO A 53 -0.02 4.30 9.10
C PRO A 53 0.60 5.20 8.02
N ILE A 54 1.92 5.41 8.06
CA ILE A 54 2.65 6.19 7.04
C ILE A 54 2.58 5.49 5.69
N TYR A 55 2.88 4.20 5.67
CA TYR A 55 2.87 3.40 4.45
C TYR A 55 1.47 3.37 3.79
N PHE A 56 0.41 3.14 4.53
CA PHE A 56 -0.96 3.15 4.00
C PHE A 56 -1.41 4.55 3.54
N SER A 57 -0.94 5.60 4.21
CA SER A 57 -1.16 6.97 3.74
C SER A 57 -0.49 7.22 2.40
N MET A 58 0.73 6.72 2.19
CA MET A 58 1.41 6.80 0.90
C MET A 58 0.70 5.98 -0.18
N GLN A 59 0.25 4.75 0.14
CA GLN A 59 -0.52 3.91 -0.79
C GLN A 59 -1.87 4.53 -1.17
N THR A 60 -2.41 5.42 -0.36
CA THR A 60 -3.65 6.13 -0.66
C THR A 60 -3.37 7.43 -1.42
N ALA A 61 -2.35 8.20 -1.01
CA ALA A 61 -2.06 9.50 -1.59
C ALA A 61 -1.39 9.40 -2.98
N LEU A 62 -0.43 8.49 -3.15
CA LEU A 62 0.33 8.41 -4.41
C LEU A 62 -0.53 8.04 -5.63
N PRO A 63 -1.50 7.11 -5.57
CA PRO A 63 -2.41 6.87 -6.69
C PRO A 63 -3.25 8.10 -7.07
N ALA A 64 -3.64 8.92 -6.10
CA ALA A 64 -4.33 10.19 -6.38
C ALA A 64 -3.39 11.17 -7.12
N VAL A 65 -2.13 11.26 -6.70
CA VAL A 65 -1.11 12.05 -7.41
C VAL A 65 -0.89 11.50 -8.82
N LEU A 66 -0.83 10.18 -9.01
CA LEU A 66 -0.72 9.56 -10.33
C LEU A 66 -1.91 9.91 -11.23
N ALA A 67 -3.13 9.92 -10.69
CA ALA A 67 -4.31 10.32 -11.44
C ALA A 67 -4.28 11.80 -11.84
N LEU A 68 -3.82 12.67 -10.95
CA LEU A 68 -3.70 14.12 -11.22
C LEU A 68 -2.58 14.45 -12.23
N THR A 69 -1.49 13.69 -12.19
CA THR A 69 -0.29 13.93 -13.01
C THR A 69 -0.25 13.06 -14.27
N TYR A 70 -1.33 12.33 -14.57
CA TYR A 70 -1.38 11.46 -15.74
C TYR A 70 -1.09 12.26 -17.02
N PRO A 71 -0.06 11.86 -17.81
CA PRO A 71 0.39 12.65 -18.94
C PRO A 71 -0.58 12.57 -20.13
N ALA A 72 -0.80 13.70 -20.81
CA ALA A 72 -1.55 13.76 -22.05
C ALA A 72 -0.78 13.13 -23.22
N ALA A 73 -1.47 12.79 -24.30
CA ALA A 73 -0.84 12.35 -25.56
C ALA A 73 0.12 13.41 -26.08
N GLY A 74 1.27 12.96 -26.61
CA GLY A 74 2.32 13.86 -27.13
C GLY A 74 3.31 14.36 -26.06
N THR A 75 3.18 13.93 -24.80
CA THR A 75 4.23 14.08 -23.78
C THR A 75 5.26 12.96 -23.88
N VAL A 76 6.37 13.08 -23.15
CA VAL A 76 7.47 12.10 -23.12
C VAL A 76 6.98 10.65 -22.88
N LEU A 77 5.87 10.47 -22.21
CA LEU A 77 5.30 9.15 -21.93
C LEU A 77 4.34 8.65 -23.03
N GLY A 78 4.08 9.45 -24.06
CA GLY A 78 3.11 9.13 -25.12
C GLY A 78 1.80 8.57 -24.56
N GLY A 79 0.70 8.77 -25.19
CA GLY A 79 -0.55 8.22 -24.70
C GLY A 79 -1.58 8.08 -25.81
N ALA A 80 -2.43 7.06 -25.73
CA ALA A 80 -3.56 6.91 -26.64
C ALA A 80 -4.65 7.97 -26.37
N SER A 81 -4.70 8.51 -25.13
CA SER A 81 -5.67 9.55 -24.77
C SER A 81 -5.14 10.95 -25.05
N PRO A 82 -5.89 11.81 -25.71
CA PRO A 82 -5.54 13.21 -25.92
C PRO A 82 -5.59 14.04 -24.63
N SER A 83 -6.23 13.54 -23.59
CA SER A 83 -6.42 14.23 -22.32
C SER A 83 -5.43 13.76 -21.26
N GLY A 84 -4.88 14.70 -20.46
CA GLY A 84 -4.08 14.41 -19.28
C GLY A 84 -4.89 14.48 -17.98
N GLY A 85 -4.24 14.19 -16.86
CA GLY A 85 -4.85 14.23 -15.53
C GLY A 85 -6.02 13.25 -15.37
N ILE A 86 -6.97 13.61 -14.53
CA ILE A 86 -8.14 12.75 -14.22
C ILE A 86 -8.94 12.41 -15.49
N ALA A 87 -9.10 13.35 -16.42
CA ALA A 87 -9.84 13.12 -17.66
C ALA A 87 -9.16 12.01 -18.51
N GLY A 88 -7.83 11.99 -18.58
CA GLY A 88 -7.09 10.93 -19.27
C GLY A 88 -7.19 9.59 -18.55
N VAL A 89 -7.19 9.56 -17.22
CA VAL A 89 -7.38 8.31 -16.46
C VAL A 89 -8.77 7.73 -16.68
N LEU A 90 -9.81 8.60 -16.79
CA LEU A 90 -11.20 8.17 -16.97
C LEU A 90 -11.55 7.86 -18.44
N ASP A 91 -10.66 8.12 -19.39
CA ASP A 91 -10.87 7.77 -20.79
C ASP A 91 -11.14 6.26 -20.94
N PRO A 92 -12.19 5.84 -21.66
CA PRO A 92 -12.50 4.42 -21.85
C PRO A 92 -11.36 3.57 -22.39
N VAL A 93 -10.47 4.15 -23.22
CA VAL A 93 -9.28 3.45 -23.76
C VAL A 93 -8.28 3.08 -22.66
N ASN A 94 -8.24 3.86 -21.58
CA ASN A 94 -7.33 3.69 -20.45
C ASN A 94 -7.92 2.84 -19.31
N ARG A 95 -9.17 2.37 -19.45
CA ARG A 95 -9.90 1.69 -18.37
C ARG A 95 -9.09 0.57 -17.72
N TRP A 96 -8.60 -0.37 -18.49
CA TRP A 96 -7.96 -1.59 -17.96
C TRP A 96 -6.48 -1.40 -17.61
N GLY A 97 -5.77 -0.59 -18.38
CA GLY A 97 -4.34 -0.38 -18.16
C GLY A 97 -3.99 0.73 -17.18
N VAL A 98 -4.90 1.66 -16.91
CA VAL A 98 -4.66 2.84 -16.08
C VAL A 98 -5.66 2.97 -14.96
N LEU A 99 -6.95 3.14 -15.26
CA LEU A 99 -7.98 3.40 -14.25
C LEU A 99 -8.08 2.26 -13.24
N VAL A 100 -8.23 1.03 -13.71
CA VAL A 100 -8.41 -0.14 -12.84
C VAL A 100 -7.20 -0.35 -11.92
N PRO A 101 -5.95 -0.37 -12.40
CA PRO A 101 -4.79 -0.48 -11.52
C PRO A 101 -4.67 0.65 -10.51
N ILE A 102 -4.79 1.91 -10.92
CA ILE A 102 -4.69 3.07 -10.02
C ILE A 102 -5.78 3.02 -8.96
N ALA A 103 -7.03 2.74 -9.36
CA ALA A 103 -8.15 2.61 -8.43
C ALA A 103 -7.98 1.43 -7.47
N ALA A 104 -7.45 0.29 -7.94
CA ALA A 104 -7.17 -0.87 -7.09
C ALA A 104 -6.15 -0.53 -6.00
N VAL A 105 -5.04 0.14 -6.33
CA VAL A 105 -4.05 0.58 -5.33
C VAL A 105 -4.67 1.56 -4.35
N PHE A 106 -5.41 2.55 -4.84
CA PHE A 106 -6.08 3.54 -4.00
C PHE A 106 -7.05 2.89 -3.01
N LEU A 107 -7.94 2.03 -3.50
CA LEU A 107 -8.98 1.39 -2.68
C LEU A 107 -8.39 0.42 -1.65
N THR A 108 -7.38 -0.35 -2.03
CA THR A 108 -6.70 -1.28 -1.11
C THR A 108 -5.90 -0.52 -0.04
N GLY A 109 -5.22 0.55 -0.42
CA GLY A 109 -4.53 1.46 0.51
C GLY A 109 -5.50 2.12 1.48
N LEU A 110 -6.61 2.67 0.97
CA LEU A 110 -7.65 3.30 1.77
C LEU A 110 -8.33 2.31 2.74
N ALA A 111 -8.64 1.09 2.29
CA ALA A 111 -9.20 0.04 3.13
C ALA A 111 -8.26 -0.31 4.30
N ASN A 112 -6.95 -0.43 4.02
CA ASN A 112 -5.96 -0.63 5.06
C ASN A 112 -5.83 0.58 5.99
N LEU A 113 -5.80 1.80 5.46
CA LEU A 113 -5.65 3.02 6.25
C LEU A 113 -6.85 3.28 7.16
N ALA A 114 -8.06 3.17 6.62
CA ALA A 114 -9.28 3.61 7.32
C ALA A 114 -9.97 2.50 8.12
N VAL A 115 -9.78 1.22 7.76
CA VAL A 115 -10.56 0.11 8.33
C VAL A 115 -9.66 -0.94 8.96
N VAL A 116 -8.86 -1.65 8.16
CA VAL A 116 -8.13 -2.83 8.64
C VAL A 116 -7.00 -2.45 9.59
N GLY A 117 -6.25 -1.39 9.30
CA GLY A 117 -5.18 -0.90 10.16
C GLY A 117 -5.67 -0.49 11.55
N PRO A 118 -6.65 0.41 11.68
CA PRO A 118 -7.24 0.75 12.97
C PRO A 118 -7.82 -0.45 13.74
N ALA A 119 -8.50 -1.38 13.04
CA ALA A 119 -9.01 -2.60 13.65
C ALA A 119 -7.89 -3.51 14.18
N THR A 120 -6.80 -3.63 13.42
CA THR A 120 -5.60 -4.38 13.83
C THR A 120 -4.94 -3.75 15.05
N THR A 121 -4.80 -2.44 15.07
CA THR A 121 -4.23 -1.71 16.22
C THR A 121 -5.05 -1.93 17.48
N ARG A 122 -6.38 -1.79 17.41
CA ARG A 122 -7.27 -2.08 18.54
C ARG A 122 -7.13 -3.51 19.04
N CYS A 123 -7.10 -4.47 18.13
CA CYS A 123 -6.90 -5.89 18.48
C CYS A 123 -5.55 -6.12 19.17
N MET A 124 -4.48 -5.45 18.73
CA MET A 124 -3.16 -5.50 19.37
C MET A 124 -3.18 -4.92 20.78
N ASP A 125 -3.90 -3.82 21.01
CA ASP A 125 -4.04 -3.21 22.34
C ASP A 125 -4.85 -4.10 23.29
N GLU A 126 -5.97 -4.69 22.82
CA GLU A 126 -6.74 -5.69 23.58
C GLU A 126 -5.86 -6.89 23.98
N ARG A 127 -5.05 -7.42 23.05
CA ARG A 127 -4.09 -8.51 23.34
C ARG A 127 -3.05 -8.10 24.39
N ARG A 128 -2.53 -6.87 24.30
CA ARG A 128 -1.53 -6.34 25.26
C ARG A 128 -2.11 -6.20 26.68
N LEU A 129 -3.36 -5.73 26.78
CA LEU A 129 -4.04 -5.65 28.07
C LEU A 129 -4.28 -7.04 28.68
N LEU A 130 -4.75 -7.98 27.86
CA LEU A 130 -4.99 -9.34 28.31
C LEU A 130 -3.69 -10.07 28.69
N GLN A 131 -2.58 -9.84 27.98
CA GLN A 131 -1.26 -10.38 28.37
C GLN A 131 -0.85 -9.94 29.78
N LYS A 132 -1.13 -8.68 30.15
CA LYS A 132 -0.83 -8.19 31.49
C LYS A 132 -1.71 -8.86 32.55
N LYS A 133 -2.99 -9.13 32.22
CA LYS A 133 -3.95 -9.79 33.11
C LYS A 133 -3.62 -11.26 33.31
N ASP A 134 -3.34 -11.97 32.22
CA ASP A 134 -3.09 -13.42 32.22
C ASP A 134 -1.66 -13.77 32.68
N GLY A 135 -0.75 -12.78 32.75
CA GLY A 135 0.68 -13.00 33.03
C GLY A 135 1.39 -13.78 31.92
N LYS A 136 0.77 -13.98 30.76
CA LYS A 136 1.22 -14.79 29.64
C LYS A 136 1.16 -14.02 28.34
N LYS A 137 2.21 -14.11 27.53
CA LYS A 137 2.27 -13.40 26.25
C LYS A 137 1.44 -14.13 25.19
N SER A 138 0.88 -13.39 24.24
CA SER A 138 0.04 -13.94 23.15
C SER A 138 0.77 -14.90 22.20
N TYR A 139 2.10 -14.89 22.24
CA TYR A 139 2.99 -15.72 21.40
C TYR A 139 3.73 -16.82 22.20
N ASP A 140 3.44 -16.97 23.49
CA ASP A 140 3.95 -18.08 24.28
C ASP A 140 3.30 -19.41 23.88
N ALA A 141 3.88 -20.52 24.31
CA ALA A 141 3.31 -21.83 24.01
C ALA A 141 1.92 -22.02 24.63
N PRO A 142 0.98 -22.74 23.96
CA PRO A 142 -0.33 -23.09 24.53
C PRO A 142 -0.20 -23.84 25.86
N PRO A 143 -1.27 -23.91 26.69
CA PRO A 143 -2.61 -23.36 26.46
C PRO A 143 -2.70 -21.85 26.77
N HIS A 144 -3.59 -21.16 26.06
CA HIS A 144 -3.97 -19.79 26.32
C HIS A 144 -5.39 -19.72 26.90
N SER A 145 -5.75 -18.58 27.51
CA SER A 145 -7.15 -18.32 27.85
C SER A 145 -8.02 -18.30 26.57
N LYS A 146 -9.28 -18.75 26.67
CA LYS A 146 -10.23 -18.69 25.55
C LYS A 146 -10.32 -17.28 24.93
N GLN A 147 -10.21 -16.27 25.77
CA GLN A 147 -10.22 -14.88 25.31
C GLN A 147 -8.97 -14.53 24.49
N MET A 148 -7.78 -15.01 24.90
CA MET A 148 -6.54 -14.79 24.13
C MET A 148 -6.57 -15.57 22.80
N GLU A 149 -7.11 -16.78 22.80
CA GLU A 149 -7.26 -17.56 21.56
C GLU A 149 -8.18 -16.84 20.56
N ALA A 150 -9.30 -16.28 21.03
CA ALA A 150 -10.19 -15.49 20.16
C ALA A 150 -9.51 -14.23 19.61
N LEU A 151 -8.74 -13.53 20.41
CA LEU A 151 -7.97 -12.35 19.98
C LEU A 151 -6.84 -12.72 19.01
N ASN A 152 -6.16 -13.85 19.23
CA ASN A 152 -5.14 -14.35 18.31
C ASN A 152 -5.75 -14.69 16.94
N LYS A 153 -6.91 -15.33 16.91
CA LYS A 153 -7.66 -15.62 15.68
C LYS A 153 -8.09 -14.32 14.98
N LYS A 154 -8.68 -13.37 15.73
CA LYS A 154 -9.07 -12.05 15.19
C LYS A 154 -7.88 -11.33 14.56
N PHE A 155 -6.74 -11.30 15.24
CA PHE A 155 -5.50 -10.70 14.72
C PHE A 155 -5.04 -11.38 13.44
N SER A 156 -5.02 -12.71 13.40
CA SER A 156 -4.60 -13.48 12.22
C SER A 156 -5.46 -13.16 11.00
N VAL A 157 -6.79 -13.05 11.17
CA VAL A 157 -7.72 -12.68 10.10
C VAL A 157 -7.46 -11.26 9.60
N LEU A 158 -7.33 -10.29 10.52
CA LEU A 158 -7.07 -8.89 10.15
C LEU A 158 -5.71 -8.73 9.45
N HIS A 159 -4.67 -9.42 9.96
CA HIS A 159 -3.36 -9.41 9.34
C HIS A 159 -3.37 -10.05 7.96
N GLY A 160 -4.04 -11.18 7.81
CA GLY A 160 -4.21 -11.85 6.50
C GLY A 160 -4.95 -10.97 5.50
N ALA A 161 -6.03 -10.32 5.91
CA ALA A 161 -6.78 -9.37 5.08
C ALA A 161 -5.90 -8.19 4.63
N SER A 162 -5.16 -7.58 5.57
CA SER A 162 -4.23 -6.50 5.24
C SER A 162 -3.14 -6.94 4.26
N SER A 163 -2.57 -8.12 4.46
CA SER A 163 -1.54 -8.68 3.58
C SER A 163 -2.08 -8.96 2.17
N LEU A 164 -3.31 -9.46 2.06
CA LEU A 164 -3.96 -9.69 0.76
C LEU A 164 -4.22 -8.38 0.03
N LEU A 165 -4.73 -7.35 0.72
CA LEU A 165 -4.91 -6.02 0.16
C LEU A 165 -3.59 -5.43 -0.34
N ASN A 166 -2.50 -5.59 0.41
CA ASN A 166 -1.17 -5.15 -0.02
C ASN A 166 -0.68 -5.91 -1.26
N LEU A 167 -0.90 -7.21 -1.33
CA LEU A 167 -0.52 -8.01 -2.48
C LEU A 167 -1.31 -7.59 -3.74
N VAL A 168 -2.62 -7.34 -3.62
CA VAL A 168 -3.45 -6.81 -4.71
C VAL A 168 -2.93 -5.44 -5.17
N GLY A 169 -2.63 -4.54 -4.23
CA GLY A 169 -2.05 -3.23 -4.53
C GLY A 169 -0.69 -3.33 -5.23
N PHE A 170 0.17 -4.26 -4.80
CA PHE A 170 1.45 -4.52 -5.45
C PHE A 170 1.28 -5.01 -6.89
N ILE A 171 0.45 -6.04 -7.11
CA ILE A 171 0.17 -6.57 -8.46
C ILE A 171 -0.40 -5.47 -9.36
N ALA A 172 -1.35 -4.68 -8.86
CA ALA A 172 -1.92 -3.56 -9.61
C ALA A 172 -0.85 -2.51 -9.97
N SER A 173 0.09 -2.20 -9.07
CA SER A 173 1.20 -1.30 -9.33
C SER A 173 2.14 -1.85 -10.42
N VAL A 174 2.40 -3.16 -10.42
CA VAL A 174 3.22 -3.82 -11.46
C VAL A 174 2.50 -3.77 -12.81
N VAL A 175 1.19 -4.10 -12.86
CA VAL A 175 0.38 -4.03 -14.09
C VAL A 175 0.40 -2.60 -14.66
N TYR A 176 0.24 -1.59 -13.80
CA TYR A 176 0.35 -0.20 -14.22
C TYR A 176 1.74 0.12 -14.80
N GLY A 177 2.80 -0.44 -14.23
CA GLY A 177 4.16 -0.28 -14.73
C GLY A 177 4.37 -0.79 -16.15
N PHE A 178 3.80 -1.95 -16.48
CA PHE A 178 3.80 -2.46 -17.86
C PHE A 178 3.05 -1.52 -18.81
N THR A 179 1.90 -1.01 -18.39
CA THR A 179 1.18 0.00 -19.18
C THR A 179 2.00 1.28 -19.37
N LEU A 180 2.71 1.70 -18.34
CA LEU A 180 3.54 2.90 -18.37
C LEU A 180 4.76 2.68 -19.31
N SER A 181 5.43 1.52 -19.21
CA SER A 181 6.60 1.21 -20.05
C SER A 181 6.25 1.15 -21.54
N SER A 182 5.10 0.61 -21.91
CA SER A 182 4.65 0.57 -23.33
C SER A 182 4.37 1.95 -23.94
N ARG A 183 4.52 3.01 -23.19
CA ARG A 183 4.37 4.42 -23.63
C ARG A 183 5.71 5.15 -23.71
N LEU A 184 6.81 4.49 -23.34
CA LEU A 184 8.16 5.02 -23.42
C LEU A 184 8.82 4.70 -24.79
N ASP A 185 8.25 3.73 -25.53
CA ASP A 185 8.64 3.36 -26.90
C ASP A 185 7.94 4.25 -27.93
#